data_1b7e6c56223f1d45c362f40712b8b257
#
_entry.id   1b7e6c56223f1d45c362f40712b8b257
#
_cell.length_a   1.000
_cell.length_b   1.000
_cell.length_c   1.000
_cell.angle_alpha   90.00
_cell.angle_beta   90.00
_cell.angle_gamma   90.00
#
_symmetry.space_group_name_H-M   'P 1'
#
loop_
_entity.id
_entity.type
_entity.pdbx_description
1 polymer ?
#
loop_
_entity_poly.entity_id
_entity_poly.type
_entity_poly.pdbx_seq_one_letter_code
_entity_poly.pdbx_strand_id
1 'polypeptide(L)' 'MSNTTLKMSQQEIIYELKYAWSRQKSVSIRFLQNSQETTSQGKIFGIDYDLLYIKEENLVRRIALDDILSINI' A
#
# COMPACT_ATOMS: atom_id res chain seq x y z
N MET A 1 -16.73 -16.84 -11.66
CA MET A 1 -16.41 -16.17 -11.41
C MET A 1 -15.52 -15.78 -11.05
N SER A 2 -15.11 -15.48 -10.99
CA SER A 2 -14.46 -15.13 -10.49
C SER A 2 -13.78 -14.32 -10.34
N ASN A 3 -13.67 -13.62 -9.98
CA ASN A 3 -12.92 -12.79 -9.80
C ASN A 3 -11.98 -12.86 -9.01
N THR A 4 -11.44 -12.98 -9.13
CA THR A 4 -10.46 -13.35 -8.39
C THR A 4 -9.60 -12.35 -7.87
N THR A 5 -9.28 -11.32 -8.48
CA THR A 5 -8.48 -10.27 -7.96
C THR A 5 -9.36 -9.34 -7.24
N LEU A 6 -9.24 -9.34 -5.97
CA LEU A 6 -10.05 -8.48 -5.17
C LEU A 6 -9.24 -7.24 -4.88
N LYS A 7 -9.57 -6.20 -5.55
CA LYS A 7 -8.97 -4.91 -5.28
C LYS A 7 -9.82 -4.20 -4.23
N MET A 8 -9.20 -3.81 -3.16
CA MET A 8 -9.88 -3.02 -2.14
C MET A 8 -10.30 -1.68 -2.74
N SER A 9 -11.37 -1.12 -2.24
CA SER A 9 -11.78 0.20 -2.70
C SER A 9 -10.74 1.22 -2.28
N GLN A 10 -10.67 2.31 -3.01
CA GLN A 10 -9.69 3.34 -2.70
C GLN A 10 -9.93 3.93 -1.32
N GLN A 11 -11.18 4.06 -0.93
CA GLN A 11 -11.50 4.58 0.39
C GLN A 11 -11.00 3.65 1.49
N GLU A 12 -11.18 2.34 1.29
CA GLU A 12 -10.69 1.38 2.25
C GLU A 12 -9.18 1.43 2.36
N ILE A 13 -8.50 1.53 1.22
CA ILE A 13 -7.06 1.59 1.20
C ILE A 13 -6.57 2.81 1.97
N ILE A 14 -7.14 3.96 1.70
CA ILE A 14 -6.74 5.19 2.38
C ILE A 14 -7.00 5.09 3.87
N TYR A 15 -8.13 4.54 4.25
CA TYR A 15 -8.47 4.38 5.65
C TYR A 15 -7.44 3.51 6.37
N GLU A 16 -7.11 2.36 5.77
CA GLU A 16 -6.15 1.45 6.38
C GLU A 16 -4.76 2.06 6.43
N LEU A 17 -4.38 2.80 5.41
CA LEU A 17 -3.08 3.45 5.40
C LEU A 17 -2.98 4.47 6.53
N LYS A 18 -4.00 5.28 6.71
CA LYS A 18 -3.99 6.28 7.76
C LYS A 18 -3.98 5.63 9.13
N TYR A 19 -4.74 4.56 9.28
CA TYR A 19 -4.77 3.83 10.54
C TYR A 19 -3.38 3.30 10.88
N ALA A 20 -2.75 2.62 9.93
CA ALA A 20 -1.43 2.05 10.16
C ALA A 20 -0.39 3.12 10.40
N TRP A 21 -0.50 4.22 9.65
CA TRP A 21 0.45 5.31 9.78
C TRP A 21 0.36 5.94 11.16
N SER A 22 -0.86 6.22 11.62
CA SER A 22 -1.04 6.87 12.90
C SER A 22 -0.58 6.00 14.05
N ARG A 23 -0.57 4.68 13.87
CA ARG A 23 -0.18 3.74 14.91
C ARG A 23 1.19 3.14 14.68
N GLN A 24 1.91 3.58 13.66
CA GLN A 24 3.25 3.10 13.36
C GLN A 24 3.30 1.59 13.17
N LYS A 25 2.28 1.05 12.55
CA LYS A 25 2.23 -0.39 12.32
C LYS A 25 2.90 -0.76 11.02
N SER A 26 3.52 -1.94 11.00
CA SER A 26 4.05 -2.48 9.75
C SER A 26 2.90 -2.94 8.88
N VAL A 27 3.06 -2.77 7.59
CA VAL A 27 2.03 -3.15 6.62
C VAL A 27 2.65 -3.98 5.51
N SER A 28 1.80 -4.76 4.88
CA SER A 28 2.16 -5.48 3.67
C SER A 28 1.22 -4.97 2.58
N ILE A 29 1.78 -4.44 1.52
CA ILE A 29 1.01 -3.79 0.48
C ILE A 29 1.23 -4.52 -0.83
N ARG A 30 0.14 -4.93 -1.46
CA ARG A 30 0.19 -5.50 -2.80
C ARG A 30 -0.15 -4.40 -3.78
N PHE A 31 0.68 -4.25 -4.79
CA PHE A 31 0.50 -3.18 -5.75
C PHE A 31 1.03 -3.63 -7.11
N LEU A 32 0.66 -2.88 -8.13
CA LEU A 32 1.12 -3.16 -9.48
C LEU A 32 2.35 -2.33 -9.78
N GLN A 33 3.38 -3.00 -10.25
CA GLN A 33 4.61 -2.34 -10.70
C GLN A 33 4.93 -2.88 -12.07
N ASN A 34 4.88 -2.01 -13.07
CA ASN A 34 5.09 -2.42 -14.46
C ASN A 34 4.16 -3.57 -14.83
N SER A 35 2.91 -3.45 -14.45
CA SER A 35 1.86 -4.43 -14.75
C SER A 35 2.08 -5.77 -14.06
N GLN A 36 3.00 -5.82 -13.10
CA GLN A 36 3.22 -7.03 -12.31
C GLN A 36 2.85 -6.79 -10.86
N GLU A 37 2.24 -7.78 -10.27
CA GLU A 37 1.85 -7.70 -8.87
C GLU A 37 3.08 -7.86 -8.00
N THR A 38 3.27 -6.92 -7.11
CA THR A 38 4.44 -6.86 -6.25
C THR A 38 3.98 -6.61 -4.82
N THR A 39 4.76 -7.07 -3.87
CA THR A 39 4.46 -6.87 -2.46
C THR A 39 5.59 -6.09 -1.81
N SER A 40 5.21 -5.11 -0.99
CA SER A 40 6.16 -4.34 -0.21
C SER A 40 5.76 -4.42 1.25
N GLN A 41 6.74 -4.62 2.12
CA GLN A 41 6.49 -4.71 3.56
C GLN A 41 7.34 -3.68 4.27
N GLY A 42 6.72 -2.97 5.20
CA GLY A 42 7.45 -1.98 5.96
C GLY A 42 6.50 -1.07 6.70
N LYS A 43 7.01 0.05 7.14
CA LYS A 43 6.21 1.04 7.84
C LYS A 43 5.97 2.23 6.92
N ILE A 44 4.81 2.82 7.07
CA ILE A 44 4.47 3.97 6.25
C ILE A 44 5.31 5.15 6.72
N PHE A 45 6.04 5.72 5.78
CA PHE A 45 6.89 6.86 6.02
C PHE A 45 6.16 8.16 5.80
N GLY A 46 5.17 8.14 4.89
CA GLY A 46 4.36 9.30 4.64
C GLY A 46 3.40 9.06 3.51
N ILE A 47 2.42 9.94 3.41
CA ILE A 47 1.46 9.94 2.31
C ILE A 47 1.42 11.36 1.79
N ASP A 48 1.66 11.51 0.49
CA ASP A 48 1.72 12.83 -0.10
C ASP A 48 0.87 12.83 -1.35
N TYR A 49 -0.27 13.47 -1.27
CA TYR A 49 -1.20 13.61 -2.38
C TYR A 49 -1.64 12.22 -2.86
N ASP A 50 -1.07 11.71 -3.95
CA ASP A 50 -1.44 10.40 -4.47
C ASP A 50 -0.30 9.40 -4.40
N LEU A 51 0.69 9.68 -3.57
CA LEU A 51 1.83 8.79 -3.40
C LEU A 51 1.95 8.32 -1.97
N LEU A 52 2.27 7.05 -1.84
CA LEU A 52 2.58 6.45 -0.55
C LEU A 52 4.08 6.23 -0.48
N TYR A 53 4.67 6.60 0.64
CA TYR A 53 6.07 6.32 0.91
C TYR A 53 6.12 5.27 1.99
N ILE A 54 6.75 4.13 1.67
CA ILE A 54 6.86 3.04 2.63
C ILE A 54 8.34 2.78 2.86
N LYS A 55 8.72 2.66 4.12
CA LYS A 55 10.11 2.42 4.46
C LYS A 55 10.31 0.92 4.66
N GLU A 56 11.01 0.30 3.74
CA GLU A 56 11.48 -1.05 3.88
C GLU A 56 12.78 -0.99 4.68
N GLU A 57 13.55 -2.05 4.69
CA GLU A 57 14.70 -2.08 5.60
C GLU A 57 15.65 -0.92 5.36
N ASN A 58 16.10 -0.76 4.14
CA ASN A 58 17.13 0.22 3.87
C ASN A 58 16.74 1.21 2.82
N LEU A 59 15.50 1.21 2.39
CA LEU A 59 15.11 2.15 1.34
C LEU A 59 13.68 2.60 1.55
N VAL A 60 13.36 3.72 0.95
CA VAL A 60 11.99 4.23 0.95
C VAL A 60 11.46 4.02 -0.46
N ARG A 61 10.34 3.30 -0.55
CA ARG A 61 9.72 3.00 -1.82
C ARG A 61 8.51 3.90 -2.00
N ARG A 62 8.35 4.40 -3.21
CA ARG A 62 7.18 5.21 -3.55
C ARG A 62 6.20 4.35 -4.33
N ILE A 63 4.94 4.41 -3.93
CA ILE A 63 3.89 3.63 -4.56
C ILE A 63 2.74 4.56 -4.83
N ALA A 64 2.28 4.60 -6.09
CA ALA A 64 1.10 5.38 -6.41
C ALA A 64 -0.11 4.74 -5.75
N LEU A 65 -0.95 5.55 -5.14
CA LEU A 65 -2.14 5.02 -4.48
C LEU A 65 -3.03 4.27 -5.45
N ASP A 66 -3.07 4.73 -6.71
CA ASP A 66 -3.90 4.07 -7.72
C ASP A 66 -3.41 2.68 -8.07
N ASP A 67 -2.15 2.38 -7.79
CA ASP A 67 -1.58 1.07 -8.10
C ASP A 67 -1.76 0.07 -6.97
N ILE A 68 -2.24 0.50 -5.82
CA ILE A 68 -2.37 -0.39 -4.68
C ILE A 68 -3.58 -1.27 -4.86
N LEU A 69 -3.38 -2.56 -4.70
CA LEU A 69 -4.45 -3.54 -4.79
C LEU A 69 -5.04 -3.85 -3.44
N SER A 70 -4.19 -4.01 -2.44
CA SER A 70 -4.67 -4.33 -1.11
C SER A 70 -3.62 -3.98 -0.08
N ILE A 71 -4.04 -3.86 1.15
CA ILE A 71 -3.15 -3.59 2.26
C ILE A 71 -3.53 -4.53 3.40
N ASN A 72 -2.52 -5.04 4.06
CA ASN A 72 -2.70 -5.96 5.17
C ASN A 72 -1.82 -5.49 6.32
N ILE A 73 -2.41 -5.33 7.46
CA ILE A 73 -1.71 -4.84 8.66
C ILE A 73 -1.32 -5.98 9.57
#